data_4c23a9ac43ec3137850a9dba98578a90
#
_entry.id   4c23a9ac43ec3137850a9dba98578a90
#
_cell.length_a   1.000
_cell.length_b   1.000
_cell.length_c   1.000
_cell.angle_alpha   90.00
_cell.angle_beta   90.00
_cell.angle_gamma   90.00
#
_symmetry.space_group_name_H-M   'P 1'
#
loop_
_entity.id
_entity.type
_entity.pdbx_description
1 polymer ?
#
loop_
_entity_poly.entity_id
_entity_poly.type
_entity_poly.pdbx_seq_one_letter_code
_entity_poly.pdbx_strand_id
1 'polypeptide(L)'
;MRKIRDLFKKIRDTKGTFHEKIGPIKDRNGMDLTEVEDIKKRWQEHTEELYKKDLHNPDNHDGVITHLEPGILECEVKWALGSITMNKGSEGDGIPAELFQILKDDAMKVLHSICQQIWKTHQWQQDWKRSAFIPIPKKGNAKECSNYCTVALISHAGKVMLKILQGRLQQYVNCKLPDVQAGFRKGRGTRDQIANICRIIKKAREVQKNIYFCFIDYAKAFDCVDHPKLWKILQ
;
A
#
# COMPACT_ATOMS: atom_id res chain seq x y z
N MET A 1 18.31 25.55 21.64
CA MET A 1 17.66 24.68 22.63
C MET A 1 16.14 24.78 22.72
N ARG A 2 15.48 25.95 22.55
CA ARG A 2 14.01 26.07 22.54
C ARG A 2 13.32 25.20 21.44
N LYS A 3 13.80 25.25 20.21
CA LYS A 3 13.19 24.51 19.07
C LYS A 3 13.13 22.99 19.26
N ILE A 4 14.11 22.38 19.91
CA ILE A 4 14.14 20.94 20.21
C ILE A 4 13.10 20.57 21.29
N ARG A 5 12.94 21.43 22.31
CA ARG A 5 11.91 21.27 23.36
C ARG A 5 10.49 21.34 22.78
N ASP A 6 10.26 22.28 21.85
CA ASP A 6 8.96 22.44 21.19
C ASP A 6 8.64 21.27 20.26
N LEU A 7 9.67 20.69 19.61
CA LEU A 7 9.52 19.47 18.81
C LEU A 7 9.14 18.27 19.69
N PHE A 8 9.84 18.05 20.80
CA PHE A 8 9.51 16.98 21.74
C PHE A 8 8.15 17.17 22.40
N LYS A 9 7.73 18.43 22.65
CA LYS A 9 6.39 18.73 23.14
C LYS A 9 5.33 18.38 22.12
N LYS A 10 5.50 18.78 20.85
CA LYS A 10 4.59 18.40 19.75
C LYS A 10 4.51 16.89 19.54
N ILE A 11 5.63 16.17 19.61
CA ILE A 11 5.66 14.72 19.51
C ILE A 11 4.90 14.08 20.68
N ARG A 12 5.06 14.61 21.89
CA ARG A 12 4.33 14.12 23.08
C ARG A 12 2.84 14.39 22.98
N ASP A 13 2.46 15.58 22.54
CA ASP A 13 1.06 16.01 22.36
C ASP A 13 0.37 15.18 21.25
N THR A 14 1.12 14.79 20.22
CA THR A 14 0.62 13.90 19.14
C THR A 14 0.50 12.44 19.60
N LYS A 15 1.34 11.98 20.52
CA LYS A 15 1.23 10.65 21.13
C LYS A 15 0.18 10.55 22.25
N GLY A 16 -0.27 11.70 22.80
CA GLY A 16 -0.96 11.76 24.09
C GLY A 16 -2.48 11.62 24.09
N THR A 17 -3.18 11.61 22.97
CA THR A 17 -4.65 11.77 23.01
C THR A 17 -5.48 11.00 21.99
N PHE A 18 -4.89 10.13 21.20
CA PHE A 18 -5.71 9.24 20.36
C PHE A 18 -6.06 7.97 21.16
N HIS A 19 -7.13 8.05 21.94
CA HIS A 19 -7.81 6.86 22.39
C HIS A 19 -8.66 6.37 21.21
N GLU A 20 -8.22 5.29 20.60
CA GLU A 20 -9.04 4.56 19.63
C GLU A 20 -10.37 4.20 20.32
N LYS A 21 -11.45 4.86 19.93
CA LYS A 21 -12.80 4.38 20.25
C LYS A 21 -13.05 3.20 19.33
N ILE A 22 -12.55 2.03 19.72
CA ILE A 22 -12.91 0.77 19.06
C ILE A 22 -14.38 0.56 19.40
N GLY A 23 -15.27 0.82 18.44
CA GLY A 23 -16.68 0.53 18.58
C GLY A 23 -16.93 -0.98 18.65
N PRO A 24 -18.08 -1.42 19.17
CA PRO A 24 -18.44 -2.83 19.20
C PRO A 24 -18.49 -3.39 17.77
N ILE A 25 -17.92 -4.58 17.59
CA ILE A 25 -17.88 -5.30 16.30
C ILE A 25 -18.67 -6.60 16.47
N LYS A 26 -19.32 -7.05 15.41
CA LYS A 26 -20.03 -8.32 15.41
C LYS A 26 -19.10 -9.51 15.23
N ASP A 27 -19.36 -10.56 15.99
CA ASP A 27 -18.78 -11.87 15.75
C ASP A 27 -19.38 -12.54 14.49
N ARG A 28 -19.02 -13.79 14.23
CA ARG A 28 -19.56 -14.58 13.08
C ARG A 28 -21.04 -14.91 13.24
N ASN A 29 -21.56 -14.89 14.46
CA ASN A 29 -22.94 -15.21 14.79
C ASN A 29 -23.85 -13.96 14.85
N GLY A 30 -23.26 -12.77 14.61
CA GLY A 30 -23.95 -11.49 14.62
C GLY A 30 -24.06 -10.86 16.02
N MET A 31 -23.39 -11.41 17.05
CA MET A 31 -23.36 -10.87 18.40
C MET A 31 -22.34 -9.75 18.53
N ASP A 32 -22.67 -8.71 19.28
CA ASP A 32 -21.79 -7.56 19.50
C ASP A 32 -20.65 -7.94 20.49
N LEU A 33 -19.41 -7.80 20.02
CA LEU A 33 -18.20 -7.92 20.85
C LEU A 33 -17.85 -6.55 21.42
N THR A 34 -17.66 -6.49 22.73
CA THR A 34 -17.33 -5.26 23.46
C THR A 34 -15.95 -5.30 24.09
N GLU A 35 -15.43 -6.50 24.37
CA GLU A 35 -14.13 -6.68 24.96
C GLU A 35 -13.02 -6.48 23.92
N VAL A 36 -11.98 -5.74 24.29
CA VAL A 36 -10.89 -5.34 23.37
C VAL A 36 -10.16 -6.55 22.81
N GLU A 37 -9.94 -7.58 23.61
CA GLU A 37 -9.23 -8.78 23.17
C GLU A 37 -10.06 -9.60 22.18
N ASP A 38 -11.38 -9.71 22.37
CA ASP A 38 -12.28 -10.39 21.45
C ASP A 38 -12.38 -9.63 20.12
N ILE A 39 -12.40 -8.30 20.17
CA ILE A 39 -12.39 -7.45 18.99
C ILE A 39 -11.07 -7.64 18.20
N LYS A 40 -9.92 -7.66 18.87
CA LYS A 40 -8.63 -7.92 18.23
C LYS A 40 -8.60 -9.30 17.58
N LYS A 41 -9.05 -10.32 18.29
CA LYS A 41 -9.15 -11.69 17.77
C LYS A 41 -10.04 -11.76 16.54
N ARG A 42 -11.18 -11.09 16.57
CA ARG A 42 -12.10 -11.05 15.41
C ARG A 42 -11.46 -10.36 14.20
N TRP A 43 -10.69 -9.29 14.42
CA TRP A 43 -9.92 -8.64 13.35
C TRP A 43 -8.82 -9.55 12.80
N GLN A 44 -8.11 -10.26 13.66
CA GLN A 44 -7.12 -11.25 13.24
C GLN A 44 -7.74 -12.32 12.35
N GLU A 45 -8.84 -12.94 12.81
CA GLU A 45 -9.57 -13.95 12.04
C GLU A 45 -10.02 -13.42 10.67
N HIS A 46 -10.58 -12.20 10.64
CA HIS A 46 -11.04 -11.59 9.40
C HIS A 46 -9.89 -11.32 8.42
N THR A 47 -8.75 -10.87 8.92
CA THR A 47 -7.55 -10.61 8.11
C THR A 47 -6.96 -11.92 7.59
N GLU A 48 -6.86 -12.95 8.43
CA GLU A 48 -6.41 -14.28 8.02
C GLU A 48 -7.31 -14.88 6.92
N GLU A 49 -8.62 -14.72 7.02
CA GLU A 49 -9.56 -15.18 5.99
C GLU A 49 -9.37 -14.46 4.65
N LEU A 50 -9.12 -13.14 4.68
CA LEU A 50 -8.89 -12.35 3.47
C LEU A 50 -7.64 -12.79 2.73
N TYR A 51 -6.56 -13.07 3.47
CA TYR A 51 -5.24 -13.39 2.91
C TYR A 51 -4.92 -14.89 2.92
N LYS A 52 -5.86 -15.75 3.30
CA LYS A 52 -5.65 -17.21 3.39
C LYS A 52 -5.20 -17.85 2.07
N LYS A 53 -5.55 -17.25 0.95
CA LYS A 53 -5.13 -17.73 -0.39
C LYS A 53 -3.63 -17.54 -0.66
N ASP A 54 -2.98 -16.64 0.08
CA ASP A 54 -1.57 -16.28 -0.10
C ASP A 54 -0.61 -17.18 0.68
N LEU A 55 -1.14 -18.08 1.55
CA LEU A 55 -0.35 -18.97 2.39
C LEU A 55 0.26 -20.19 1.65
N HIS A 56 0.02 -20.33 0.35
CA HIS A 56 0.70 -21.32 -0.46
C HIS A 56 2.09 -20.83 -0.85
N ASN A 57 3.01 -21.13 0.06
CA ASN A 57 4.47 -21.19 -0.05
C ASN A 57 5.11 -20.32 -1.16
N PRO A 58 5.54 -19.10 -0.85
CA PRO A 58 6.29 -18.27 -1.80
C PRO A 58 7.72 -18.75 -2.05
N ASP A 59 8.19 -19.75 -1.28
CA ASP A 59 9.61 -20.18 -1.28
C ASP A 59 10.00 -21.11 -2.43
N ASN A 60 9.07 -21.54 -3.29
CA ASN A 60 9.35 -22.36 -4.47
C ASN A 60 9.42 -21.54 -5.77
N HIS A 61 9.95 -20.35 -5.73
CA HIS A 61 10.31 -19.65 -6.95
C HIS A 61 11.76 -20.01 -7.33
N ASP A 62 11.91 -21.09 -8.09
CA ASP A 62 13.08 -21.32 -8.95
C ASP A 62 13.10 -20.26 -10.07
N GLY A 63 13.02 -19.01 -9.67
CA GLY A 63 13.17 -17.89 -10.59
C GLY A 63 14.61 -17.88 -11.09
N VAL A 64 14.78 -18.04 -12.37
CA VAL A 64 16.08 -17.77 -13.01
C VAL A 64 16.46 -16.33 -12.68
N ILE A 65 17.30 -16.16 -11.66
CA ILE A 65 17.87 -14.87 -11.30
C ILE A 65 18.80 -14.48 -12.45
N THR A 66 18.29 -13.71 -13.36
CA THR A 66 19.13 -13.09 -14.37
C THR A 66 19.93 -11.98 -13.67
N HIS A 67 21.23 -12.20 -13.49
CA HIS A 67 22.20 -11.22 -12.94
C HIS A 67 22.33 -9.92 -13.78
N LEU A 68 21.37 -9.63 -14.62
CA LEU A 68 21.39 -8.53 -15.57
C LEU A 68 20.85 -7.20 -15.03
N GLU A 69 20.21 -7.21 -13.86
CA GLU A 69 19.70 -5.96 -13.31
C GLU A 69 20.75 -5.22 -12.49
N PRO A 70 20.95 -3.92 -12.75
CA PRO A 70 21.92 -3.13 -12.00
C PRO A 70 21.56 -3.07 -10.53
N GLY A 71 22.58 -3.03 -9.65
CA GLY A 71 22.40 -2.80 -8.23
C GLY A 71 21.61 -1.52 -7.96
N ILE A 72 21.16 -1.35 -6.72
CA ILE A 72 20.46 -0.13 -6.31
C ILE A 72 21.42 1.06 -6.34
N LEU A 73 21.02 2.14 -6.99
CA LEU A 73 21.82 3.36 -7.13
C LEU A 73 21.48 4.37 -6.02
N GLU A 74 22.46 5.19 -5.63
CA GLU A 74 22.23 6.26 -4.66
C GLU A 74 21.15 7.27 -5.11
N CYS A 75 21.10 7.57 -6.42
CA CYS A 75 20.10 8.46 -6.98
C CYS A 75 18.67 7.92 -6.85
N GLU A 76 18.48 6.60 -6.91
CA GLU A 76 17.19 5.96 -6.69
C GLU A 76 16.75 6.09 -5.22
N VAL A 77 17.68 5.88 -4.28
CA VAL A 77 17.42 6.06 -2.85
C VAL A 77 17.07 7.52 -2.55
N LYS A 78 17.82 8.47 -3.11
CA LYS A 78 17.56 9.90 -2.98
C LYS A 78 16.18 10.29 -3.52
N TRP A 79 15.82 9.79 -4.68
CA TRP A 79 14.51 10.00 -5.28
C TRP A 79 13.39 9.38 -4.41
N ALA A 80 13.57 8.16 -3.94
CA ALA A 80 12.61 7.47 -3.09
C ALA A 80 12.40 8.20 -1.77
N LEU A 81 13.47 8.64 -1.10
CA LEU A 81 13.42 9.46 0.11
C LEU A 81 12.66 10.77 -0.11
N GLY A 82 12.93 11.46 -1.21
CA GLY A 82 12.22 12.69 -1.58
C GLY A 82 10.72 12.48 -1.84
N SER A 83 10.30 11.26 -2.15
CA SER A 83 8.89 10.90 -2.40
C SER A 83 8.11 10.53 -1.13
N ILE A 84 8.78 10.32 0.00
CA ILE A 84 8.12 9.99 1.27
C ILE A 84 7.44 11.23 1.83
N THR A 85 6.13 11.10 2.06
CA THR A 85 5.32 12.18 2.64
C THR A 85 5.50 12.25 4.15
N MET A 86 5.60 13.49 4.65
CA MET A 86 5.70 13.81 6.07
C MET A 86 4.38 13.61 6.81
N ASN A 87 4.44 13.58 8.14
CA ASN A 87 3.28 13.47 9.02
C ASN A 87 2.42 12.23 8.72
N LYS A 88 3.04 11.14 8.32
CA LYS A 88 2.39 9.83 8.12
C LYS A 88 2.83 8.86 9.21
N GLY A 89 1.87 8.06 9.69
CA GLY A 89 2.17 6.97 10.60
C GLY A 89 3.11 5.94 9.96
N SER A 90 4.02 5.41 10.76
CA SER A 90 4.82 4.23 10.41
C SER A 90 4.58 3.15 11.44
N GLU A 91 4.85 1.92 11.06
CA GLU A 91 4.80 0.76 11.94
C GLU A 91 6.18 0.11 12.02
N GLY A 92 6.44 -0.55 13.12
CA GLY A 92 7.57 -1.45 13.34
C GLY A 92 8.76 -0.82 14.03
N ASP A 93 9.40 0.14 13.40
CA ASP A 93 10.66 0.72 13.89
C ASP A 93 10.49 2.04 14.67
N GLY A 94 9.30 2.61 14.65
CA GLY A 94 9.02 3.91 15.31
C GLY A 94 9.81 5.09 14.74
N ILE A 95 10.46 4.92 13.58
CA ILE A 95 11.27 5.96 12.94
C ILE A 95 10.36 6.89 12.13
N PRO A 96 10.20 8.16 12.54
CA PRO A 96 9.38 9.10 11.79
C PRO A 96 10.06 9.51 10.49
N ALA A 97 9.27 9.80 9.45
CA ALA A 97 9.77 10.23 8.14
C ALA A 97 10.64 11.49 8.24
N GLU A 98 10.35 12.36 9.21
CA GLU A 98 11.08 13.60 9.50
C GLU A 98 12.54 13.35 9.85
N LEU A 99 12.86 12.22 10.48
CA LEU A 99 14.23 11.87 10.84
C LEU A 99 15.11 11.68 9.60
N PHE A 100 14.58 11.09 8.54
CA PHE A 100 15.32 10.91 7.27
C PHE A 100 15.67 12.27 6.62
N GLN A 101 14.83 13.28 6.82
CA GLN A 101 15.14 14.63 6.32
C GLN A 101 16.19 15.35 7.17
N ILE A 102 16.21 15.11 8.48
CA ILE A 102 17.21 15.70 9.40
C ILE A 102 18.58 15.10 9.12
N LEU A 103 18.67 13.78 8.95
CA LEU A 103 19.92 13.06 8.76
C LEU A 103 20.44 13.09 7.31
N LYS A 104 19.61 13.53 6.35
CA LYS A 104 19.94 13.69 4.92
C LYS A 104 20.95 12.66 4.38
N ASP A 105 22.21 13.07 4.22
CA ASP A 105 23.25 12.28 3.55
C ASP A 105 23.63 11.01 4.35
N ASP A 106 23.63 11.06 5.67
CA ASP A 106 23.94 9.89 6.50
C ASP A 106 22.82 8.86 6.43
N ALA A 107 21.55 9.28 6.51
CA ALA A 107 20.42 8.40 6.31
C ALA A 107 20.42 7.78 4.90
N MET A 108 20.78 8.57 3.89
CA MET A 108 20.87 8.10 2.50
C MET A 108 21.92 7.00 2.35
N LYS A 109 23.14 7.18 2.90
CA LYS A 109 24.20 6.18 2.83
C LYS A 109 23.83 4.87 3.51
N VAL A 110 23.24 4.96 4.73
CA VAL A 110 22.79 3.78 5.47
C VAL A 110 21.68 3.04 4.71
N LEU A 111 20.65 3.75 4.24
CA LEU A 111 19.58 3.15 3.48
C LEU A 111 20.06 2.56 2.15
N HIS A 112 20.98 3.21 1.45
CA HIS A 112 21.58 2.70 0.23
C HIS A 112 22.29 1.37 0.49
N SER A 113 23.12 1.29 1.56
CA SER A 113 23.80 0.07 1.94
C SER A 113 22.83 -1.07 2.23
N ILE A 114 21.75 -0.79 3.01
CA ILE A 114 20.72 -1.78 3.34
C ILE A 114 19.96 -2.22 2.07
N CYS A 115 19.54 -1.29 1.22
CA CYS A 115 18.85 -1.62 -0.02
C CYS A 115 19.73 -2.45 -0.96
N GLN A 116 21.02 -2.13 -1.07
CA GLN A 116 21.98 -2.95 -1.85
C GLN A 116 22.15 -4.35 -1.28
N GLN A 117 22.21 -4.48 0.05
CA GLN A 117 22.29 -5.78 0.69
C GLN A 117 21.05 -6.62 0.41
N ILE A 118 19.84 -6.04 0.58
CA ILE A 118 18.57 -6.71 0.27
C ILE A 118 18.56 -7.14 -1.21
N TRP A 119 19.00 -6.27 -2.12
CA TRP A 119 19.05 -6.56 -3.55
C TRP A 119 19.97 -7.74 -3.89
N LYS A 120 21.15 -7.80 -3.26
CA LYS A 120 22.13 -8.87 -3.47
C LYS A 120 21.76 -10.20 -2.81
N THR A 121 21.16 -10.14 -1.61
CA THR A 121 20.87 -11.34 -0.81
C THR A 121 19.43 -11.84 -0.96
N HIS A 122 18.54 -11.02 -1.54
CA HIS A 122 17.10 -11.26 -1.60
C HIS A 122 16.44 -11.43 -0.23
N GLN A 123 17.15 -11.05 0.83
CA GLN A 123 16.66 -11.17 2.21
C GLN A 123 16.23 -9.82 2.75
N TRP A 124 14.93 -9.69 3.03
CA TRP A 124 14.37 -8.51 3.67
C TRP A 124 14.61 -8.53 5.17
N GLN A 125 14.82 -7.34 5.75
CA GLN A 125 14.86 -7.18 7.20
C GLN A 125 13.52 -7.61 7.80
N GLN A 126 13.58 -8.27 8.98
CA GLN A 126 12.37 -8.82 9.60
C GLN A 126 11.31 -7.75 9.91
N ASP A 127 11.76 -6.58 10.39
CA ASP A 127 10.84 -5.47 10.70
C ASP A 127 10.20 -4.86 9.44
N TRP A 128 10.84 -4.98 8.26
CA TRP A 128 10.28 -4.52 7.01
C TRP A 128 9.26 -5.50 6.40
N LYS A 129 9.27 -6.75 6.86
CA LYS A 129 8.28 -7.78 6.48
C LYS A 129 6.98 -7.65 7.28
N ARG A 130 6.98 -6.89 8.37
CA ARG A 130 5.82 -6.69 9.23
C ARG A 130 5.04 -5.46 8.81
N SER A 131 3.73 -5.54 8.95
CA SER A 131 2.82 -4.42 8.76
C SER A 131 1.73 -4.46 9.80
N ALA A 132 1.31 -3.30 10.30
CA ALA A 132 0.08 -3.20 11.09
C ALA A 132 -1.08 -2.84 10.17
N PHE A 133 -2.17 -3.58 10.28
CA PHE A 133 -3.38 -3.29 9.55
C PHE A 133 -4.30 -2.38 10.37
N ILE A 134 -4.61 -1.21 9.82
CA ILE A 134 -5.56 -0.28 10.41
C ILE A 134 -6.89 -0.41 9.66
N PRO A 135 -7.98 -0.84 10.33
CA PRO A 135 -9.29 -0.89 9.74
C PRO A 135 -9.89 0.53 9.65
N ILE A 136 -10.24 0.96 8.44
CA ILE A 136 -10.90 2.23 8.17
C ILE A 136 -12.36 1.95 7.80
N PRO A 137 -13.34 2.51 8.55
CA PRO A 137 -14.75 2.25 8.29
C PRO A 137 -15.18 2.86 6.93
N LYS A 138 -15.92 2.07 6.16
CA LYS A 138 -16.67 2.52 4.99
C LYS A 138 -18.02 3.08 5.41
N LYS A 139 -18.75 3.68 4.48
CA LYS A 139 -20.15 4.03 4.69
C LYS A 139 -20.95 2.75 4.89
N GLY A 140 -21.74 2.67 5.96
CA GLY A 140 -22.56 1.51 6.28
C GLY A 140 -22.51 1.13 7.75
N ASN A 141 -22.80 -0.13 8.05
CA ASN A 141 -22.79 -0.65 9.42
C ASN A 141 -21.35 -0.80 9.94
N ALA A 142 -20.95 0.07 10.85
CA ALA A 142 -19.60 0.05 11.45
C ALA A 142 -19.33 -1.17 12.36
N LYS A 143 -20.34 -2.00 12.64
CA LYS A 143 -20.18 -3.21 13.44
C LYS A 143 -19.68 -4.43 12.64
N GLU A 144 -19.67 -4.35 11.32
CA GLU A 144 -19.28 -5.46 10.46
C GLU A 144 -17.85 -5.26 9.90
N CYS A 145 -16.96 -6.21 10.11
CA CYS A 145 -15.59 -6.18 9.58
C CYS A 145 -15.54 -6.06 8.05
N SER A 146 -16.53 -6.59 7.34
CA SER A 146 -16.66 -6.49 5.88
C SER A 146 -16.80 -5.04 5.39
N ASN A 147 -17.35 -4.15 6.23
CA ASN A 147 -17.55 -2.72 5.94
C ASN A 147 -16.31 -1.86 6.21
N TYR A 148 -15.17 -2.48 6.41
CA TYR A 148 -13.92 -1.77 6.57
C TYR A 148 -12.97 -2.01 5.39
N CYS A 149 -12.11 -1.02 5.15
CA CYS A 149 -10.95 -1.15 4.29
C CYS A 149 -9.71 -1.18 5.18
N THR A 150 -8.90 -2.20 5.06
CA THR A 150 -7.64 -2.29 5.80
C THR A 150 -6.55 -1.48 5.10
N VAL A 151 -5.82 -0.68 5.86
CA VAL A 151 -4.63 0.02 5.39
C VAL A 151 -3.43 -0.55 6.10
N ALA A 152 -2.47 -1.08 5.35
CA ALA A 152 -1.23 -1.60 5.90
C ALA A 152 -0.25 -0.45 6.18
N LEU A 153 0.16 -0.31 7.43
CA LEU A 153 1.26 0.56 7.81
C LEU A 153 2.55 -0.26 7.82
N ILE A 154 3.54 0.22 7.12
CA ILE A 154 4.88 -0.36 7.05
C ILE A 154 5.93 0.68 7.45
N SER A 155 7.14 0.24 7.80
CA SER A 155 8.25 1.13 8.14
C SER A 155 8.56 2.10 7.01
N HIS A 156 8.99 3.32 7.35
CA HIS A 156 9.39 4.30 6.33
C HIS A 156 10.62 3.85 5.55
N ALA A 157 11.56 3.18 6.19
CA ALA A 157 12.72 2.60 5.54
C ALA A 157 12.32 1.52 4.52
N GLY A 158 11.39 0.62 4.87
CA GLY A 158 10.81 -0.36 3.94
C GLY A 158 10.11 0.30 2.76
N LYS A 159 9.42 1.43 2.98
CA LYS A 159 8.79 2.22 1.90
C LYS A 159 9.81 2.74 0.88
N VAL A 160 11.04 3.08 1.30
CA VAL A 160 12.10 3.52 0.36
C VAL A 160 12.39 2.41 -0.65
N MET A 161 12.64 1.19 -0.18
CA MET A 161 12.92 0.06 -1.07
C MET A 161 11.74 -0.23 -2.00
N LEU A 162 10.50 -0.26 -1.46
CA LEU A 162 9.30 -0.46 -2.27
C LEU A 162 9.11 0.63 -3.34
N LYS A 163 9.49 1.87 -3.04
CA LYS A 163 9.44 2.97 -4.01
C LYS A 163 10.45 2.78 -5.14
N ILE A 164 11.66 2.31 -4.84
CA ILE A 164 12.67 1.99 -5.86
C ILE A 164 12.14 0.89 -6.78
N LEU A 165 11.65 -0.20 -6.20
CA LEU A 165 11.04 -1.30 -6.97
C LEU A 165 9.86 -0.81 -7.82
N GLN A 166 8.97 0.01 -7.24
CA GLN A 166 7.87 0.63 -7.98
C GLN A 166 8.38 1.44 -9.17
N GLY A 167 9.42 2.26 -8.99
CA GLY A 167 9.98 3.09 -10.05
C GLY A 167 10.52 2.26 -11.22
N ARG A 168 11.27 1.19 -10.93
CA ARG A 168 11.80 0.26 -11.93
C ARG A 168 10.68 -0.47 -12.67
N LEU A 169 9.76 -1.07 -11.91
CA LEU A 169 8.65 -1.84 -12.46
C LEU A 169 7.72 -0.95 -13.30
N GLN A 170 7.49 0.29 -12.90
CA GLN A 170 6.58 1.20 -13.60
C GLN A 170 7.03 1.52 -15.02
N GLN A 171 8.32 1.61 -15.28
CA GLN A 171 8.85 1.82 -16.63
C GLN A 171 8.48 0.65 -17.53
N TYR A 172 8.67 -0.57 -17.05
CA TYR A 172 8.32 -1.79 -17.78
C TYR A 172 6.81 -1.93 -17.99
N VAL A 173 6.03 -1.78 -16.92
CA VAL A 173 4.56 -1.94 -16.96
C VAL A 173 3.90 -0.91 -17.88
N ASN A 174 4.37 0.33 -17.89
CA ASN A 174 3.82 1.38 -18.75
C ASN A 174 3.89 1.02 -20.26
N CYS A 175 4.91 0.27 -20.68
CA CYS A 175 5.06 -0.19 -22.06
C CYS A 175 4.14 -1.37 -22.39
N LYS A 176 3.68 -2.12 -21.38
CA LYS A 176 2.85 -3.33 -21.55
C LYS A 176 1.36 -3.07 -21.38
N LEU A 177 0.99 -2.01 -20.65
CA LEU A 177 -0.42 -1.69 -20.41
C LEU A 177 -1.11 -1.22 -21.69
N PRO A 178 -2.28 -1.77 -22.02
CA PRO A 178 -3.06 -1.34 -23.18
C PRO A 178 -3.54 0.11 -23.02
N ASP A 179 -3.74 0.81 -24.14
CA ASP A 179 -4.14 2.23 -24.14
C ASP A 179 -5.51 2.49 -23.49
N VAL A 180 -6.37 1.48 -23.43
CA VAL A 180 -7.67 1.56 -22.77
C VAL A 180 -7.57 1.61 -21.25
N GLN A 181 -6.45 1.14 -20.67
CA GLN A 181 -6.21 1.19 -19.23
C GLN A 181 -5.95 2.63 -18.79
N ALA A 182 -6.86 3.20 -18.00
CA ALA A 182 -6.72 4.56 -17.47
C ALA A 182 -6.34 4.59 -15.99
N GLY A 183 -6.78 3.59 -15.20
CA GLY A 183 -6.50 3.51 -13.78
C GLY A 183 -5.00 3.36 -13.50
N PHE A 184 -4.50 4.10 -12.50
CA PHE A 184 -3.09 4.09 -12.03
C PHE A 184 -2.04 4.48 -13.10
N ARG A 185 -2.44 5.12 -14.20
CA ARG A 185 -1.54 5.63 -15.24
C ARG A 185 -1.33 7.13 -15.08
N LYS A 186 -0.06 7.56 -15.15
CA LYS A 186 0.28 9.00 -15.16
C LYS A 186 -0.32 9.68 -16.40
N GLY A 187 -0.93 10.85 -16.21
CA GLY A 187 -1.55 11.63 -17.29
C GLY A 187 -2.91 11.11 -17.75
N ARG A 188 -3.48 10.09 -17.10
CA ARG A 188 -4.85 9.60 -17.36
C ARG A 188 -5.74 9.94 -16.17
N GLY A 189 -6.76 10.73 -16.36
CA GLY A 189 -7.65 11.20 -15.32
C GLY A 189 -9.08 10.68 -15.44
N THR A 190 -9.84 10.71 -14.35
CA THR A 190 -11.27 10.37 -14.35
C THR A 190 -12.06 11.27 -15.29
N ARG A 191 -11.67 12.56 -15.40
CA ARG A 191 -12.33 13.52 -16.31
C ARG A 191 -12.24 13.09 -17.78
N ASP A 192 -11.07 12.56 -18.18
CA ASP A 192 -10.86 12.09 -19.56
C ASP A 192 -11.78 10.90 -19.88
N GLN A 193 -11.93 9.98 -18.89
CA GLN A 193 -12.79 8.81 -19.05
C GLN A 193 -14.28 9.21 -19.11
N ILE A 194 -14.72 10.17 -18.29
CA ILE A 194 -16.07 10.73 -18.36
C ILE A 194 -16.29 11.37 -19.73
N ALA A 195 -15.32 12.17 -20.21
CA ALA A 195 -15.43 12.80 -21.54
C ALA A 195 -15.52 11.76 -22.65
N ASN A 196 -14.76 10.66 -22.57
CA ASN A 196 -14.85 9.56 -23.53
C ASN A 196 -16.23 8.91 -23.53
N ILE A 197 -16.79 8.61 -22.37
CA ILE A 197 -18.15 8.05 -22.26
C ILE A 197 -19.18 9.02 -22.84
N CYS A 198 -19.11 10.30 -22.50
CA CYS A 198 -20.00 11.33 -23.05
C CYS A 198 -19.91 11.42 -24.58
N ARG A 199 -18.68 11.31 -25.13
CA ARG A 199 -18.46 11.31 -26.58
C ARG A 199 -19.09 10.10 -27.27
N ILE A 200 -18.95 8.90 -26.66
CA ILE A 200 -19.57 7.67 -27.15
C ILE A 200 -21.10 7.80 -27.14
N ILE A 201 -21.68 8.29 -26.04
CA ILE A 201 -23.14 8.51 -25.94
C ILE A 201 -23.61 9.48 -26.99
N LYS A 202 -22.89 10.60 -27.17
CA LYS A 202 -23.25 11.60 -28.21
C LYS A 202 -23.25 10.98 -29.62
N LYS A 203 -22.18 10.23 -29.94
CA LYS A 203 -22.06 9.57 -31.24
C LYS A 203 -23.18 8.55 -31.51
N ALA A 204 -23.51 7.76 -30.47
CA ALA A 204 -24.63 6.82 -30.62
C ALA A 204 -25.98 7.49 -30.87
N ARG A 205 -26.24 8.62 -30.20
CA ARG A 205 -27.45 9.41 -30.42
C ARG A 205 -27.51 9.95 -31.86
N GLU A 206 -26.38 10.44 -32.38
CA GLU A 206 -26.32 10.93 -33.77
C GLU A 206 -26.69 9.85 -34.79
N VAL A 207 -26.33 8.60 -34.54
CA VAL A 207 -26.63 7.46 -35.43
C VAL A 207 -27.84 6.64 -34.98
N GLN A 208 -28.61 7.12 -34.01
CA GLN A 208 -29.81 6.49 -33.43
C GLN A 208 -29.59 5.01 -32.99
N LYS A 209 -28.40 4.70 -32.47
CA LYS A 209 -28.07 3.38 -31.95
C LYS A 209 -28.17 3.34 -30.43
N ASN A 210 -28.79 2.27 -29.92
CA ASN A 210 -28.81 2.00 -28.48
C ASN A 210 -27.44 1.54 -28.01
N ILE A 211 -27.01 2.06 -26.85
CA ILE A 211 -25.81 1.63 -26.16
C ILE A 211 -26.20 1.12 -24.78
N TYR A 212 -25.57 0.03 -24.37
CA TYR A 212 -25.71 -0.57 -23.05
C TYR A 212 -24.36 -0.46 -22.32
N PHE A 213 -24.39 0.04 -21.09
CA PHE A 213 -23.20 0.12 -20.24
C PHE A 213 -23.32 -0.87 -19.09
N CYS A 214 -22.26 -1.59 -18.84
CA CYS A 214 -22.10 -2.41 -17.65
C CYS A 214 -20.90 -1.86 -16.83
N PHE A 215 -21.15 -1.48 -15.59
CA PHE A 215 -20.11 -1.04 -14.65
C PHE A 215 -19.86 -2.13 -13.64
N ILE A 216 -18.59 -2.54 -13.50
CA ILE A 216 -18.16 -3.56 -12.55
C ILE A 216 -17.28 -2.90 -11.51
N ASP A 217 -17.71 -2.95 -10.25
CA ASP A 217 -16.97 -2.43 -9.10
C ASP A 217 -16.63 -3.57 -8.15
N TYR A 218 -15.33 -3.76 -7.90
CA TYR A 218 -14.85 -4.80 -6.99
C TYR A 218 -14.86 -4.30 -5.55
N ALA A 219 -15.51 -5.01 -4.65
CA ALA A 219 -15.61 -4.63 -3.23
C ALA A 219 -14.25 -4.54 -2.53
N LYS A 220 -13.31 -5.41 -2.89
CA LYS A 220 -11.96 -5.53 -2.30
C LYS A 220 -10.94 -5.97 -3.36
N ALA A 221 -10.75 -5.13 -4.40
CA ALA A 221 -9.93 -5.47 -5.57
C ALA A 221 -8.49 -5.88 -5.20
N PHE A 222 -7.84 -5.16 -4.29
CA PHE A 222 -6.46 -5.43 -3.88
C PHE A 222 -6.35 -6.64 -2.94
N ASP A 223 -7.34 -6.85 -2.09
CA ASP A 223 -7.35 -7.97 -1.14
C ASP A 223 -7.66 -9.31 -1.84
N CYS A 224 -8.15 -9.28 -3.08
CA CYS A 224 -8.52 -10.46 -3.87
C CYS A 224 -7.47 -10.85 -4.92
N VAL A 225 -6.31 -10.22 -4.96
CA VAL A 225 -5.23 -10.53 -5.91
C VAL A 225 -4.66 -11.92 -5.59
N ASP A 226 -4.58 -12.78 -6.60
CA ASP A 226 -3.92 -14.07 -6.52
C ASP A 226 -2.41 -13.86 -6.73
N HIS A 227 -1.65 -13.83 -5.66
CA HIS A 227 -0.22 -13.55 -5.69
C HIS A 227 0.58 -14.54 -6.55
N PRO A 228 0.38 -15.87 -6.46
CA PRO A 228 1.04 -16.83 -7.34
C PRO A 228 0.82 -16.55 -8.83
N LYS A 229 -0.39 -16.15 -9.23
CA LYS A 229 -0.66 -15.75 -10.61
C LYS A 229 0.00 -14.43 -10.98
N LEU A 230 0.00 -13.47 -10.05
CA LEU A 230 0.67 -12.19 -10.26
C LEU A 230 2.16 -12.39 -10.53
N TRP A 231 2.83 -13.23 -9.73
CA TRP A 231 4.26 -13.52 -9.93
C TRP A 231 4.54 -14.18 -11.27
N LYS A 232 3.68 -15.09 -11.73
CA LYS A 232 3.80 -15.71 -13.07
C LYS A 232 3.66 -14.72 -14.22
N ILE A 233 2.89 -13.65 -14.02
CA ILE A 233 2.71 -12.59 -15.04
C ILE A 233 3.92 -11.64 -15.07
N LEU A 234 4.59 -11.46 -13.94
CA LEU A 234 5.74 -10.57 -13.79
C LEU A 234 7.07 -11.21 -14.19
N GLN A 235 7.12 -12.52 -14.38
CA GLN A 235 8.24 -13.26 -14.96
C GLN A 235 8.27 -13.11 -16.49
#